data_e25b4a1c2f9a9110edf801468676ed16
#
_entry.id   e25b4a1c2f9a9110edf801468676ed16
#
_cell.length_a   1.000
_cell.length_b   1.000
_cell.length_c   1.000
_cell.angle_alpha   90.00
_cell.angle_beta   90.00
_cell.angle_gamma   90.00
#
_symmetry.space_group_name_H-M   'P 1'
#
loop_
_entity.id
_entity.type
_entity.pdbx_description
1 polymer ?
#
loop_
_entity_poly.entity_id
_entity_poly.type
_entity_poly.pdbx_seq_one_letter_code
_entity_poly.pdbx_strand_id
1 'polypeptide(L)'
;MGLFADFRKKGILEKSLNATFITLLPKVAGAEDIYNFRPISLVGNVYKSLAKVLASKLRLVIGKVVGPYQHAFVAGRQISGAALNANECVDACLKSNLPSVICKLDSKKAYDHVSWDFLMTILERMGFP
;
A
#
# COMPACT_ATOMS: atom_id res chain seq x y z
N MET A 1 30.16 4.29 1.71
CA MET A 1 29.79 3.17 0.79
C MET A 1 29.43 1.87 1.54
N GLY A 2 29.65 1.75 2.84
CA GLY A 2 29.42 0.52 3.61
C GLY A 2 27.94 0.15 3.81
N LEU A 3 27.09 1.10 4.22
CA LEU A 3 25.75 0.82 4.76
C LEU A 3 24.81 0.06 3.80
N PHE A 4 24.74 0.48 2.56
CA PHE A 4 23.89 -0.21 1.54
C PHE A 4 24.48 -1.57 1.13
N ALA A 5 25.81 -1.70 1.12
CA ALA A 5 26.48 -2.97 0.86
C ALA A 5 26.26 -3.96 2.02
N ASP A 6 26.31 -3.47 3.26
CA ASP A 6 26.02 -4.26 4.45
C ASP A 6 24.55 -4.69 4.50
N PHE A 7 23.61 -3.79 4.19
CA PHE A 7 22.22 -4.13 4.09
C PHE A 7 21.97 -5.20 3.02
N ARG A 8 22.62 -5.08 1.84
CA ARG A 8 22.49 -6.08 0.77
C ARG A 8 23.01 -7.47 1.16
N LYS A 9 24.04 -7.52 2.01
CA LYS A 9 24.62 -8.78 2.50
C LYS A 9 23.83 -9.41 3.63
N LYS A 10 23.31 -8.57 4.57
CA LYS A 10 22.73 -9.04 5.83
C LYS A 10 21.20 -9.04 5.81
N GLY A 11 20.55 -8.30 4.90
CA GLY A 11 19.11 -8.09 4.89
C GLY A 11 18.56 -7.30 6.07
N ILE A 12 19.41 -6.79 6.95
CA ILE A 12 19.04 -6.16 8.21
C ILE A 12 19.48 -4.69 8.20
N LEU A 13 18.55 -3.80 8.50
CA LEU A 13 18.83 -2.39 8.74
C LEU A 13 19.13 -2.17 10.22
N GLU A 14 20.16 -1.39 10.52
CA GLU A 14 20.51 -1.06 11.88
C GLU A 14 19.38 -0.32 12.59
N LYS A 15 19.12 -0.66 13.86
CA LYS A 15 17.98 -0.14 14.64
C LYS A 15 17.97 1.39 14.72
N SER A 16 19.13 2.01 14.85
CA SER A 16 19.28 3.48 14.88
C SER A 16 18.80 4.16 13.60
N LEU A 17 18.97 3.51 12.44
CA LEU A 17 18.54 4.01 11.14
C LEU A 17 17.05 3.75 10.86
N ASN A 18 16.46 2.79 11.57
CA ASN A 18 15.02 2.48 11.50
C ASN A 18 14.22 3.23 12.56
N ALA A 19 14.86 3.97 13.46
CA ALA A 19 14.18 4.81 14.43
C ALA A 19 13.52 6.01 13.74
N THR A 20 12.32 6.37 14.19
CA THR A 20 11.56 7.50 13.66
C THR A 20 10.86 8.27 14.77
N PHE A 21 10.70 9.56 14.57
CA PHE A 21 9.81 10.37 15.39
C PHE A 21 8.40 10.31 14.80
N ILE A 22 7.40 10.31 15.68
CA ILE A 22 6.00 10.39 15.28
C ILE A 22 5.49 11.77 15.67
N THR A 23 4.92 12.48 14.71
CA THR A 23 4.16 13.71 14.94
C THR A 23 2.67 13.46 14.75
N LEU A 24 1.85 14.16 15.52
CA LEU A 24 0.40 14.04 15.44
C LEU A 24 -0.16 15.24 14.68
N LEU A 25 -0.85 14.97 13.57
CA LEU A 25 -1.51 15.99 12.76
C LEU A 25 -3.02 15.94 13.01
N PRO A 26 -3.67 17.04 13.44
CA PRO A 26 -5.12 17.04 13.66
C PRO A 26 -5.88 16.84 12.35
N LYS A 27 -6.93 16.02 12.38
CA LYS A 27 -7.84 15.78 11.24
C LYS A 27 -8.88 16.88 11.11
N VAL A 28 -9.20 17.50 12.25
CA VAL A 28 -10.21 18.58 12.38
C VAL A 28 -9.65 19.68 13.26
N ALA A 29 -10.11 20.91 13.07
CA ALA A 29 -9.74 22.03 13.92
C ALA A 29 -10.27 21.79 15.35
N GLY A 30 -9.44 22.09 16.37
CA GLY A 30 -9.80 21.88 17.77
C GLY A 30 -9.82 20.42 18.21
N ALA A 31 -9.08 19.54 17.54
CA ALA A 31 -8.98 18.13 17.93
C ALA A 31 -8.37 17.98 19.34
N GLU A 32 -9.10 17.38 20.26
CA GLU A 32 -8.66 17.06 21.63
C GLU A 32 -8.45 15.55 21.81
N ASP A 33 -9.27 14.73 21.15
CA ASP A 33 -9.18 13.28 21.21
C ASP A 33 -8.09 12.75 20.28
N ILE A 34 -7.26 11.81 20.76
CA ILE A 34 -6.19 11.17 20.00
C ILE A 34 -6.66 10.50 18.71
N TYR A 35 -7.89 10.01 18.66
CA TYR A 35 -8.50 9.44 17.45
C TYR A 35 -8.71 10.47 16.33
N ASN A 36 -8.74 11.76 16.70
CA ASN A 36 -8.84 12.87 15.76
C ASN A 36 -7.49 13.35 15.23
N PHE A 37 -6.42 12.64 15.54
CA PHE A 37 -5.08 12.90 14.98
C PHE A 37 -4.67 11.81 14.00
N ARG A 38 -3.80 12.20 13.07
CA ARG A 38 -3.08 11.28 12.18
C ARG A 38 -1.65 11.19 12.67
N PRO A 39 -1.16 10.00 13.06
CA PRO A 39 0.26 9.82 13.32
C PRO A 39 1.03 9.88 11.99
N ILE A 40 2.02 10.73 11.92
CA ILE A 40 2.92 10.86 10.77
C ILE A 40 4.32 10.52 11.23
N SER A 41 4.92 9.49 10.63
CA SER A 41 6.28 9.06 10.90
C SER A 41 7.29 9.92 10.13
N LEU A 42 8.21 10.56 10.86
CA LEU A 42 9.31 11.34 10.31
C LEU A 42 10.52 10.44 10.03
N VAL A 43 10.40 9.62 9.01
CA VAL A 43 11.39 8.58 8.68
C VAL A 43 12.67 9.19 8.14
N GLY A 44 13.83 8.65 8.54
CA GLY A 44 15.15 9.09 8.10
C GLY A 44 15.41 8.93 6.59
N ASN A 45 16.31 9.74 6.04
CA ASN A 45 16.60 9.74 4.60
C ASN A 45 17.19 8.41 4.09
N VAL A 46 17.93 7.70 4.93
CA VAL A 46 18.52 6.39 4.57
C VAL A 46 17.42 5.38 4.31
N TYR A 47 16.46 5.27 5.24
CA TYR A 47 15.31 4.39 5.09
C TYR A 47 14.50 4.75 3.85
N LYS A 48 14.20 6.05 3.64
CA LYS A 48 13.47 6.54 2.47
C LYS A 48 14.16 6.16 1.16
N SER A 49 15.48 6.29 1.11
CA SER A 49 16.27 5.94 -0.08
C SER A 49 16.20 4.46 -0.37
N LEU A 50 16.35 3.61 0.66
CA LEU A 50 16.23 2.17 0.52
C LEU A 50 14.83 1.76 0.05
N ALA A 51 13.80 2.25 0.73
CA ALA A 51 12.41 1.99 0.38
C ALA A 51 12.10 2.42 -1.07
N LYS A 52 12.61 3.58 -1.51
CA LYS A 52 12.46 4.06 -2.89
C LYS A 52 13.12 3.15 -3.91
N VAL A 53 14.31 2.64 -3.62
CA VAL A 53 15.00 1.67 -4.50
C VAL A 53 14.20 0.38 -4.63
N LEU A 54 13.74 -0.19 -3.50
CA LEU A 54 12.93 -1.40 -3.49
C LEU A 54 11.60 -1.20 -4.23
N ALA A 55 10.92 -0.10 -3.95
CA ALA A 55 9.67 0.26 -4.64
C ALA A 55 9.86 0.44 -6.15
N SER A 56 10.99 1.03 -6.58
CA SER A 56 11.31 1.20 -8.00
C SER A 56 11.53 -0.14 -8.70
N LYS A 57 12.17 -1.10 -8.03
CA LYS A 57 12.32 -2.47 -8.55
C LYS A 57 10.98 -3.21 -8.62
N LEU A 58 10.19 -3.14 -7.54
CA LEU A 58 8.87 -3.76 -7.48
C LEU A 58 7.94 -3.21 -8.56
N ARG A 59 8.01 -1.91 -8.83
CA ARG A 59 7.20 -1.23 -9.85
C ARG A 59 7.33 -1.86 -11.25
N LEU A 60 8.49 -2.43 -11.58
CA LEU A 60 8.73 -3.05 -12.89
C LEU A 60 7.94 -4.34 -13.09
N VAL A 61 7.60 -5.02 -12.00
CA VAL A 61 6.96 -6.33 -12.04
C VAL A 61 5.55 -6.35 -11.48
N ILE A 62 5.17 -5.36 -10.66
CA ILE A 62 3.89 -5.33 -9.94
C ILE A 62 2.69 -5.46 -10.89
N GLY A 63 2.76 -4.88 -12.08
CA GLY A 63 1.70 -4.96 -13.07
C GLY A 63 1.45 -6.37 -13.63
N LYS A 64 2.43 -7.28 -13.49
CA LYS A 64 2.34 -8.68 -13.93
C LYS A 64 1.81 -9.61 -12.84
N VAL A 65 2.07 -9.28 -11.56
CA VAL A 65 1.69 -10.13 -10.42
C VAL A 65 0.36 -9.73 -9.79
N VAL A 66 -0.06 -8.47 -9.98
CA VAL A 66 -1.33 -7.96 -9.45
C VAL A 66 -2.42 -8.04 -10.50
N GLY A 67 -3.59 -8.57 -10.11
CA GLY A 67 -4.74 -8.77 -10.99
C GLY A 67 -5.17 -7.50 -11.74
N PRO A 68 -5.86 -7.62 -12.89
CA PRO A 68 -6.19 -6.49 -13.75
C PRO A 68 -7.15 -5.49 -13.12
N TYR A 69 -7.91 -5.89 -12.13
CA TYR A 69 -8.89 -5.04 -11.44
C TYR A 69 -8.30 -4.14 -10.35
N GLN A 70 -7.03 -4.36 -9.95
CA GLN A 70 -6.35 -3.47 -9.03
C GLN A 70 -5.80 -2.27 -9.79
N HIS A 71 -6.39 -1.09 -9.56
CA HIS A 71 -6.01 0.14 -10.26
C HIS A 71 -5.06 1.02 -9.44
N ALA A 72 -5.29 1.13 -8.13
CA ALA A 72 -4.48 1.98 -7.26
C ALA A 72 -3.04 1.48 -7.15
N PHE A 73 -2.08 2.40 -7.17
CA PHE A 73 -0.63 2.19 -6.99
C PHE A 73 0.06 1.34 -8.07
N VAL A 74 -0.63 0.93 -9.12
CA VAL A 74 -0.04 0.22 -10.26
C VAL A 74 0.22 1.21 -11.40
N ALA A 75 1.47 1.27 -11.87
CA ALA A 75 1.85 2.20 -12.94
C ALA A 75 1.07 1.93 -14.23
N GLY A 76 0.58 2.99 -14.87
CA GLY A 76 -0.20 2.92 -16.10
C GLY A 76 -1.68 2.59 -15.91
N ARG A 77 -2.14 2.30 -14.69
CA ARG A 77 -3.57 2.10 -14.38
C ARG A 77 -4.16 3.36 -13.76
N GLN A 78 -5.38 3.70 -14.16
CA GLN A 78 -6.10 4.88 -13.66
C GLN A 78 -7.28 4.45 -12.78
N ILE A 79 -7.50 5.17 -11.68
CA ILE A 79 -8.63 4.93 -10.77
C ILE A 79 -9.97 5.17 -11.48
N SER A 80 -10.01 6.08 -12.46
CA SER A 80 -11.18 6.31 -13.32
C SER A 80 -11.64 5.05 -14.06
N GLY A 81 -10.71 4.17 -14.45
CA GLY A 81 -11.06 2.89 -15.06
C GLY A 81 -11.86 1.98 -14.14
N ALA A 82 -11.52 1.96 -12.83
CA ALA A 82 -12.29 1.22 -11.83
C ALA A 82 -13.73 1.76 -11.69
N ALA A 83 -13.88 3.08 -11.71
CA ALA A 83 -15.19 3.72 -11.63
C ALA A 83 -16.05 3.42 -12.87
N LEU A 84 -15.45 3.46 -14.07
CA LEU A 84 -16.15 3.11 -15.32
C LEU A 84 -16.60 1.65 -15.30
N ASN A 85 -15.71 0.72 -14.95
CA ASN A 85 -16.07 -0.70 -14.85
C ASN A 85 -17.20 -0.93 -13.84
N ALA A 86 -17.18 -0.25 -12.70
CA ALA A 86 -18.26 -0.35 -11.72
C ALA A 86 -19.59 0.16 -12.31
N ASN A 87 -19.59 1.30 -13.00
CA ASN A 87 -20.78 1.84 -13.65
C ASN A 87 -21.31 0.89 -14.74
N GLU A 88 -20.44 0.33 -15.57
CA GLU A 88 -20.85 -0.65 -16.60
C GLU A 88 -21.48 -1.91 -15.97
N CYS A 89 -20.92 -2.39 -14.86
CA CYS A 89 -21.51 -3.52 -14.12
C CYS A 89 -22.91 -3.17 -13.58
N VAL A 90 -23.08 -1.97 -13.03
CA VAL A 90 -24.38 -1.49 -12.54
C VAL A 90 -25.39 -1.41 -13.68
N ASP A 91 -25.01 -0.79 -14.78
CA ASP A 91 -25.86 -0.65 -15.96
C ASP A 91 -26.27 -2.02 -16.54
N ALA A 92 -25.34 -2.96 -16.61
CA ALA A 92 -25.63 -4.31 -17.06
C ALA A 92 -26.64 -5.02 -16.15
N CYS A 93 -26.49 -4.88 -14.82
CA CYS A 93 -27.42 -5.44 -13.85
C CYS A 93 -28.82 -4.82 -13.98
N LEU A 94 -28.92 -3.50 -14.15
CA LEU A 94 -30.18 -2.80 -14.32
C LEU A 94 -30.87 -3.21 -15.62
N LYS A 95 -30.14 -3.34 -16.72
CA LYS A 95 -30.68 -3.75 -18.03
C LYS A 95 -31.14 -5.21 -18.05
N SER A 96 -30.47 -6.09 -17.31
CA SER A 96 -30.80 -7.51 -17.23
C SER A 96 -31.96 -7.80 -16.25
N ASN A 97 -32.41 -6.80 -15.48
CA ASN A 97 -33.45 -6.95 -14.45
C ASN A 97 -33.11 -8.02 -13.38
N LEU A 98 -31.80 -8.29 -13.19
CA LEU A 98 -31.32 -9.24 -12.20
C LEU A 98 -31.17 -8.54 -10.84
N PRO A 99 -31.74 -9.12 -9.77
CA PRO A 99 -31.48 -8.60 -8.43
C PRO A 99 -29.99 -8.65 -8.11
N SER A 100 -29.39 -7.52 -7.82
CA SER A 100 -27.96 -7.38 -7.61
C SER A 100 -27.67 -6.53 -6.39
N VAL A 101 -26.55 -6.79 -5.71
CA VAL A 101 -26.09 -6.04 -4.55
C VAL A 101 -24.71 -5.49 -4.84
N ILE A 102 -24.52 -4.18 -4.59
CA ILE A 102 -23.20 -3.54 -4.63
C ILE A 102 -22.73 -3.34 -3.19
N CYS A 103 -21.54 -3.85 -2.89
CA CYS A 103 -20.93 -3.70 -1.58
C CYS A 103 -19.62 -2.91 -1.71
N LYS A 104 -19.54 -1.75 -1.05
CA LYS A 104 -18.30 -0.98 -0.90
C LYS A 104 -17.64 -1.36 0.41
N LEU A 105 -16.45 -1.96 0.33
CA LEU A 105 -15.65 -2.30 1.50
C LEU A 105 -14.59 -1.23 1.73
N ASP A 106 -14.48 -0.76 2.97
CA ASP A 106 -13.43 0.17 3.40
C ASP A 106 -12.68 -0.44 4.59
N SER A 107 -11.38 -0.69 4.40
CA SER A 107 -10.53 -1.30 5.42
C SER A 107 -9.92 -0.23 6.31
N LYS A 108 -10.43 -0.11 7.54
CA LYS A 108 -9.85 0.79 8.54
C LYS A 108 -8.44 0.32 8.90
N LYS A 109 -7.47 1.23 8.88
CA LYS A 109 -6.06 0.95 9.24
C LYS A 109 -5.47 -0.25 8.49
N ALA A 110 -5.63 -0.30 7.17
CA ALA A 110 -5.25 -1.43 6.34
C ALA A 110 -3.81 -1.92 6.59
N TYR A 111 -2.83 -1.01 6.76
CA TYR A 111 -1.44 -1.37 7.02
C TYR A 111 -1.21 -2.03 8.38
N ASP A 112 -1.98 -1.65 9.41
CA ASP A 112 -1.85 -2.20 10.76
C ASP A 112 -2.46 -3.61 10.86
N HIS A 113 -3.37 -3.95 9.93
CA HIS A 113 -4.07 -5.23 9.88
C HIS A 113 -3.48 -6.25 8.89
N VAL A 114 -2.42 -5.88 8.16
CA VAL A 114 -1.75 -6.82 7.25
C VAL A 114 -1.00 -7.88 8.05
N SER A 115 -1.26 -9.14 7.76
CA SER A 115 -0.42 -10.24 8.23
C SER A 115 0.87 -10.25 7.41
N TRP A 116 1.97 -9.82 8.03
CA TRP A 116 3.27 -9.75 7.38
C TRP A 116 3.78 -11.13 6.96
N ASP A 117 3.57 -12.15 7.80
CA ASP A 117 3.98 -13.52 7.48
C ASP A 117 3.25 -14.06 6.25
N PHE A 118 1.95 -13.77 6.14
CA PHE A 118 1.17 -14.13 4.95
C PHE A 118 1.67 -13.38 3.70
N LEU A 119 1.94 -12.09 3.82
CA LEU A 119 2.46 -11.29 2.71
C LEU A 119 3.81 -11.81 2.23
N MET A 120 4.74 -12.12 3.15
CA MET A 120 6.04 -12.68 2.79
C MET A 120 5.90 -14.05 2.12
N THR A 121 5.07 -14.93 2.65
CA THR A 121 4.78 -16.23 2.04
C THR A 121 4.23 -16.10 0.61
N ILE A 122 3.33 -15.13 0.38
CA ILE A 122 2.81 -14.88 -0.98
C ILE A 122 3.92 -14.39 -1.91
N LEU A 123 4.75 -13.44 -1.46
CA LEU A 123 5.85 -12.91 -2.27
C LEU A 123 6.83 -14.02 -2.65
N GLU A 124 7.21 -14.89 -1.73
CA GLU A 124 8.05 -16.06 -2.01
C GLU A 124 7.41 -16.98 -3.05
N ARG A 125 6.11 -17.30 -2.91
CA ARG A 125 5.38 -18.12 -3.89
C ARG A 125 5.26 -17.47 -5.27
N MET A 126 5.28 -16.15 -5.33
CA MET A 126 5.30 -15.37 -6.57
C MET A 126 6.72 -15.30 -7.19
N GLY A 127 7.75 -15.87 -6.55
CA GLY A 127 9.12 -15.91 -7.03
C GLY A 127 9.96 -14.69 -6.67
N PHE A 128 9.54 -13.89 -5.69
CA PHE A 128 10.40 -12.86 -5.10
C PHE A 128 11.41 -13.53 -4.14
N PRO A 129 12.71 -13.19 -4.26
CA PRO A 129 13.76 -13.76 -3.38
C PRO A 129 13.71 -13.17 -1.97
#